data_fb7030e140e247d02e16d1633e9595fa
#
_entry.id   fb7030e140e247d02e16d1633e9595fa
#
_cell.length_a   1.000
_cell.length_b   1.000
_cell.length_c   1.000
_cell.angle_alpha   90.00
_cell.angle_beta   90.00
_cell.angle_gamma   90.00
#
_symmetry.space_group_name_H-M   'P 1'
#
loop_
_entity.id
_entity.type
_entity.pdbx_description
1 polymer ?
#
loop_
_entity_poly.entity_id
_entity_poly.type
_entity_poly.pdbx_seq_one_letter_code
_entity_poly.pdbx_strand_id
1 'polypeptide(L)'
;MAERFHANSDFWDSDEMTENIPLYEKSVQWRNKTVHPRDSEYVIKEEKYLFLELFSEKFREIIMFLNELPVEMFSCIDLLFYVNGGIYQYLPHKNFVFTWEKNGEKMIKHVSELLSEDLSECIVAIPIFVPIRKILFLGEFGYREAIIDYGRVLSEIMHCWPQAELFRRFENRSMNQKFRLDGIEKSILSIISC
;
A
#
# COMPACT_ATOMS: atom_id res chain seq x y z
N MET A 1 9.60 11.91 17.44
CA MET A 1 8.35 12.45 16.85
C MET A 1 7.16 11.54 17.12
N ALA A 2 7.25 10.22 16.94
CA ALA A 2 6.19 9.27 17.29
C ALA A 2 5.73 9.32 18.77
N GLU A 3 6.66 9.48 19.72
CA GLU A 3 6.34 9.59 21.15
C GLU A 3 5.50 10.82 21.50
N ARG A 4 5.67 11.95 20.79
CA ARG A 4 4.81 13.14 20.96
C ARG A 4 3.40 12.93 20.44
N PHE A 5 3.23 12.12 19.41
CA PHE A 5 1.91 11.75 18.88
C PHE A 5 1.10 10.94 19.91
N HIS A 6 1.72 10.01 20.61
CA HIS A 6 1.02 9.23 21.62
C HIS A 6 0.61 10.04 22.87
N ALA A 7 1.41 11.04 23.26
CA ALA A 7 1.13 11.85 24.44
C ALA A 7 -0.03 12.84 24.26
N ASN A 8 -0.30 13.29 23.03
CA ASN A 8 -1.34 14.30 22.76
C ASN A 8 -2.68 13.70 22.32
N SER A 9 -2.77 12.39 22.08
CA SER A 9 -3.95 11.75 21.54
C SER A 9 -5.13 11.63 22.52
N ASP A 10 -4.94 11.99 23.80
CA ASP A 10 -5.97 11.95 24.83
C ASP A 10 -6.79 13.26 24.90
N PHE A 11 -6.43 14.29 24.11
CA PHE A 11 -7.01 15.64 24.20
C PHE A 11 -7.97 16.00 23.04
N TRP A 12 -8.41 15.03 22.24
CA TRP A 12 -9.27 15.34 21.11
C TRP A 12 -10.73 15.48 21.54
N ASP A 13 -11.30 16.64 21.22
CA ASP A 13 -12.71 16.88 21.36
C ASP A 13 -13.47 16.01 20.34
N SER A 14 -14.37 15.18 20.83
CA SER A 14 -15.12 14.20 20.03
C SER A 14 -15.96 14.85 18.91
N ASP A 15 -16.28 16.14 19.04
CA ASP A 15 -17.17 16.84 18.13
C ASP A 15 -16.50 17.22 16.81
N GLU A 16 -15.23 17.68 16.82
CA GLU A 16 -14.48 17.96 15.59
C GLU A 16 -14.21 16.72 14.72
N MET A 17 -14.03 15.57 15.36
CA MET A 17 -13.86 14.30 14.65
C MET A 17 -15.10 13.88 13.89
N THR A 18 -16.28 14.04 14.53
CA THR A 18 -17.56 13.61 13.94
C THR A 18 -17.91 14.41 12.69
N GLU A 19 -17.52 15.68 12.62
CA GLU A 19 -17.75 16.53 11.44
C GLU A 19 -16.88 16.15 10.23
N ASN A 20 -15.67 15.62 10.45
CA ASN A 20 -14.73 15.29 9.38
C ASN A 20 -14.88 13.87 8.81
N ILE A 21 -15.54 12.94 9.52
CA ILE A 21 -15.79 11.58 9.05
C ILE A 21 -16.49 11.55 7.67
N PRO A 22 -17.58 12.30 7.44
CA PRO A 22 -18.24 12.30 6.13
C PRO A 22 -17.37 12.83 4.98
N LEU A 23 -16.46 13.77 5.26
CA LEU A 23 -15.51 14.29 4.28
C LEU A 23 -14.46 13.24 3.96
N TYR A 24 -13.97 12.53 4.96
CA TYR A 24 -13.04 11.43 4.78
C TYR A 24 -13.66 10.30 3.95
N GLU A 25 -14.86 9.85 4.27
CA GLU A 25 -15.58 8.81 3.53
C GLU A 25 -15.79 9.21 2.05
N LYS A 26 -16.19 10.47 1.79
CA LYS A 26 -16.30 11.00 0.43
C LYS A 26 -14.96 11.00 -0.30
N SER A 27 -13.86 11.35 0.37
CA SER A 27 -12.53 11.36 -0.23
C SER A 27 -12.06 9.95 -0.61
N VAL A 28 -12.35 8.96 0.23
CA VAL A 28 -12.09 7.54 -0.04
C VAL A 28 -12.90 7.06 -1.23
N GLN A 29 -14.20 7.35 -1.25
CA GLN A 29 -15.08 6.99 -2.37
C GLN A 29 -14.63 7.64 -3.69
N TRP A 30 -14.25 8.92 -3.65
CA TRP A 30 -13.74 9.62 -4.83
C TRP A 30 -12.44 8.99 -5.34
N ARG A 31 -11.48 8.72 -4.46
CA ARG A 31 -10.22 8.08 -4.79
C ARG A 31 -10.42 6.71 -5.44
N ASN A 32 -11.40 5.95 -4.98
CA ASN A 32 -11.70 4.62 -5.51
C ASN A 32 -12.38 4.67 -6.89
N LYS A 33 -13.06 5.76 -7.20
CA LYS A 33 -13.65 5.99 -8.52
C LYS A 33 -12.61 6.45 -9.53
N THR A 34 -11.51 7.08 -9.09
CA THR A 34 -10.45 7.54 -9.98
C THR A 34 -9.54 6.38 -10.33
N VAL A 35 -9.27 6.23 -11.60
CA VAL A 35 -8.39 5.17 -12.13
C VAL A 35 -6.94 5.47 -11.80
N HIS A 36 -6.62 6.71 -11.44
CA HIS A 36 -5.26 7.16 -11.18
C HIS A 36 -5.17 8.02 -9.92
N PRO A 37 -4.66 7.50 -8.81
CA PRO A 37 -4.55 8.28 -7.58
C PRO A 37 -3.44 9.34 -7.59
N ARG A 38 -2.55 9.37 -8.56
CA ARG A 38 -1.30 10.13 -8.43
C ARG A 38 -1.12 11.35 -9.32
N ASP A 39 -1.65 11.38 -10.52
CA ASP A 39 -1.32 12.48 -11.43
C ASP A 39 -2.44 12.78 -12.42
N SER A 40 -2.98 13.97 -12.34
CA SER A 40 -3.84 14.57 -13.36
C SER A 40 -3.11 14.85 -14.69
N GLU A 41 -1.78 14.74 -14.73
CA GLU A 41 -0.94 15.01 -15.90
C GLU A 41 -0.70 13.80 -16.80
N TYR A 42 -1.07 12.59 -16.36
CA TYR A 42 -0.85 11.41 -17.19
C TYR A 42 -2.02 11.16 -18.12
N VAL A 43 -1.80 11.50 -19.37
CA VAL A 43 -2.50 10.85 -20.47
C VAL A 43 -2.31 9.35 -20.29
N ILE A 44 -3.38 8.64 -19.98
CA ILE A 44 -3.40 7.19 -19.80
C ILE A 44 -2.92 6.58 -21.13
N LYS A 45 -1.66 6.20 -21.18
CA LYS A 45 -1.20 5.31 -22.22
C LYS A 45 -1.70 3.92 -21.83
N GLU A 46 -2.41 3.23 -22.72
CA GLU A 46 -2.91 1.86 -22.53
C GLU A 46 -1.86 0.91 -21.95
N GLU A 47 -0.59 1.14 -22.24
CA GLU A 47 0.56 0.39 -21.72
C GLU A 47 0.75 0.42 -20.19
N LYS A 48 0.07 1.31 -19.47
CA LYS A 48 0.19 1.41 -18.01
C LYS A 48 -0.77 0.50 -17.25
N TYR A 49 -1.83 0.05 -17.90
CA TYR A 49 -2.81 -0.87 -17.32
C TYR A 49 -2.62 -2.25 -17.92
N LEU A 50 -2.47 -3.24 -17.07
CA LEU A 50 -2.40 -4.64 -17.49
C LEU A 50 -3.57 -5.40 -16.87
N PHE A 51 -4.35 -6.05 -17.71
CA PHE A 51 -5.44 -6.89 -17.28
C PHE A 51 -4.92 -8.13 -16.55
N LEU A 52 -5.69 -8.59 -15.56
CA LEU A 52 -5.27 -9.69 -14.69
C LEU A 52 -5.07 -11.02 -15.44
N GLU A 53 -5.75 -11.21 -16.58
CA GLU A 53 -5.60 -12.39 -17.44
C GLU A 53 -4.18 -12.59 -17.97
N LEU A 54 -3.37 -11.53 -17.99
CA LEU A 54 -1.98 -11.60 -18.43
C LEU A 54 -1.01 -12.16 -17.38
N PHE A 55 -1.48 -12.35 -16.15
CA PHE A 55 -0.67 -12.82 -15.03
C PHE A 55 -0.92 -14.29 -14.69
N SER A 56 -0.03 -14.85 -13.86
CA SER A 56 -0.18 -16.20 -13.33
C SER A 56 -1.48 -16.35 -12.53
N GLU A 57 -2.01 -17.54 -12.47
CA GLU A 57 -3.22 -17.88 -11.71
C GLU A 57 -3.08 -17.47 -10.24
N LYS A 58 -1.94 -17.81 -9.62
CA LYS A 58 -1.62 -17.45 -8.25
C LYS A 58 -1.75 -15.94 -7.98
N PHE A 59 -1.21 -15.09 -8.85
CA PHE A 59 -1.31 -13.63 -8.68
C PHE A 59 -2.75 -13.15 -8.87
N ARG A 60 -3.48 -13.71 -9.82
CA ARG A 60 -4.90 -13.38 -10.03
C ARG A 60 -5.76 -13.70 -8.82
N GLU A 61 -5.57 -14.88 -8.23
CA GLU A 61 -6.27 -15.29 -7.00
C GLU A 61 -6.06 -14.30 -5.86
N ILE A 62 -4.83 -13.82 -5.68
CA ILE A 62 -4.51 -12.81 -4.69
C ILE A 62 -5.28 -11.51 -4.94
N ILE A 63 -5.23 -11.00 -6.17
CA ILE A 63 -5.94 -9.76 -6.50
C ILE A 63 -7.45 -9.93 -6.35
N MET A 64 -8.00 -11.07 -6.73
CA MET A 64 -9.42 -11.37 -6.56
C MET A 64 -9.81 -11.41 -5.08
N PHE A 65 -9.02 -12.07 -4.23
CA PHE A 65 -9.22 -12.05 -2.78
C PHE A 65 -9.18 -10.62 -2.21
N LEU A 66 -8.18 -9.82 -2.60
CA LEU A 66 -8.07 -8.43 -2.15
C LEU A 66 -9.27 -7.57 -2.60
N ASN A 67 -9.87 -7.90 -3.74
CA ASN A 67 -11.07 -7.22 -4.23
C ASN A 67 -12.34 -7.55 -3.43
N GLU A 68 -12.34 -8.61 -2.63
CA GLU A 68 -13.44 -8.93 -1.70
C GLU A 68 -13.36 -8.12 -0.40
N LEU A 69 -12.19 -7.55 -0.09
CA LEU A 69 -11.98 -6.76 1.10
C LEU A 69 -12.61 -5.37 0.98
N PRO A 70 -13.05 -4.78 2.10
CA PRO A 70 -13.55 -3.40 2.13
C PRO A 70 -12.49 -2.42 1.60
N VAL A 71 -12.88 -1.59 0.66
CA VAL A 71 -11.99 -0.62 0.02
C VAL A 71 -11.39 0.40 1.00
N GLU A 72 -12.09 0.67 2.07
CA GLU A 72 -11.68 1.57 3.16
C GLU A 72 -10.39 1.11 3.83
N MET A 73 -10.14 -0.21 3.88
CA MET A 73 -8.91 -0.78 4.43
C MET A 73 -7.66 -0.32 3.65
N PHE A 74 -7.81 -0.02 2.36
CA PHE A 74 -6.71 0.46 1.51
C PHE A 74 -6.59 1.99 1.49
N SER A 75 -7.37 2.71 2.29
CA SER A 75 -7.43 4.18 2.26
C SER A 75 -6.07 4.86 2.50
N CYS A 76 -5.25 4.30 3.38
CA CYS A 76 -3.93 4.80 3.73
C CYS A 76 -2.78 3.88 3.24
N ILE A 77 -3.04 3.02 2.26
CA ILE A 77 -2.07 2.07 1.73
C ILE A 77 -2.04 2.16 0.21
N ASP A 78 -0.84 2.27 -0.36
CA ASP A 78 -0.58 1.98 -1.76
C ASP A 78 0.10 0.61 -1.83
N LEU A 79 -0.61 -0.39 -2.33
CA LEU A 79 -0.09 -1.75 -2.37
C LEU A 79 0.57 -2.01 -3.73
N LEU A 80 1.87 -2.27 -3.70
CA LEU A 80 2.64 -2.67 -4.87
C LEU A 80 2.90 -4.17 -4.84
N PHE A 81 3.01 -4.77 -6.02
CA PHE A 81 3.43 -6.15 -6.20
C PHE A 81 4.58 -6.23 -7.20
N TYR A 82 5.64 -6.93 -6.83
CA TYR A 82 6.62 -7.42 -7.80
C TYR A 82 6.18 -8.80 -8.29
N VAL A 83 6.07 -8.91 -9.61
CA VAL A 83 5.68 -10.15 -10.30
C VAL A 83 6.37 -10.18 -11.67
N ASN A 84 7.00 -11.29 -12.02
CA ASN A 84 7.58 -11.53 -13.35
C ASN A 84 8.47 -10.37 -13.85
N GLY A 85 9.34 -9.84 -12.98
CA GLY A 85 10.28 -8.78 -13.34
C GLY A 85 9.72 -7.36 -13.33
N GLY A 86 8.41 -7.16 -13.15
CA GLY A 86 7.75 -5.86 -13.08
C GLY A 86 7.20 -5.52 -11.69
N ILE A 87 7.01 -4.24 -11.41
CA ILE A 87 6.31 -3.75 -10.21
C ILE A 87 5.00 -3.12 -10.64
N TYR A 88 3.92 -3.58 -10.01
CA TYR A 88 2.55 -3.20 -10.32
C TYR A 88 1.84 -2.68 -9.09
N GLN A 89 1.06 -1.62 -9.25
CA GLN A 89 0.20 -1.11 -8.18
C GLN A 89 -1.17 -1.79 -8.25
N TYR A 90 -1.60 -2.32 -7.12
CA TYR A 90 -2.96 -2.79 -6.92
C TYR A 90 -3.94 -1.60 -6.91
N LEU A 91 -5.03 -1.78 -7.63
CA LEU A 91 -6.14 -0.83 -7.66
C LEU A 91 -7.39 -1.55 -7.13
N PRO A 92 -7.94 -1.14 -5.96
CA PRO A 92 -9.06 -1.83 -5.33
C PRO A 92 -10.26 -2.00 -6.29
N HIS A 93 -10.84 -3.20 -6.29
CA HIS A 93 -12.01 -3.58 -7.10
C HIS A 93 -11.84 -3.42 -8.63
N LYS A 94 -10.61 -3.51 -9.12
CA LYS A 94 -10.33 -3.46 -10.57
C LYS A 94 -9.87 -4.82 -11.07
N ASN A 95 -10.18 -5.11 -12.33
CA ASN A 95 -9.73 -6.31 -13.04
C ASN A 95 -8.38 -6.08 -13.75
N PHE A 96 -7.63 -5.07 -13.32
CA PHE A 96 -6.33 -4.72 -13.85
C PHE A 96 -5.46 -4.10 -12.76
N VAL A 97 -4.17 -4.13 -12.98
CA VAL A 97 -3.16 -3.45 -12.17
C VAL A 97 -2.50 -2.33 -12.96
N PHE A 98 -1.97 -1.36 -12.25
CA PHE A 98 -1.22 -0.26 -12.85
C PHE A 98 0.28 -0.57 -12.84
N THR A 99 0.94 -0.48 -14.00
CA THR A 99 2.39 -0.64 -14.08
C THR A 99 3.08 0.52 -13.37
N TRP A 100 3.79 0.20 -12.29
CA TRP A 100 4.62 1.15 -11.56
C TRP A 100 6.00 1.26 -12.17
N GLU A 101 6.66 0.12 -12.39
CA GLU A 101 8.00 0.02 -12.96
C GLU A 101 8.11 -1.26 -13.80
N LYS A 102 8.43 -1.12 -15.09
CA LYS A 102 8.55 -2.26 -16.01
C LYS A 102 9.78 -3.13 -15.71
N ASN A 103 10.87 -2.51 -15.28
CA ASN A 103 12.14 -3.17 -14.95
C ASN A 103 12.33 -3.22 -13.42
N GLY A 104 11.45 -3.93 -12.75
CA GLY A 104 11.45 -4.05 -11.30
C GLY A 104 12.62 -4.84 -10.71
N GLU A 105 13.32 -5.63 -11.53
CA GLU A 105 14.42 -6.50 -11.09
C GLU A 105 15.51 -5.78 -10.30
N LYS A 106 15.89 -4.57 -10.73
CA LYS A 106 16.89 -3.77 -9.99
C LYS A 106 16.40 -3.32 -8.63
N MET A 107 15.09 -3.08 -8.50
CA MET A 107 14.48 -2.70 -7.23
C MET A 107 14.38 -3.91 -6.32
N ILE A 108 13.89 -5.03 -6.83
CA ILE A 108 13.74 -6.25 -6.03
C ILE A 108 15.10 -6.83 -5.60
N LYS A 109 16.13 -6.75 -6.46
CA LYS A 109 17.50 -7.12 -6.09
C LYS A 109 17.99 -6.32 -4.87
N HIS A 110 17.74 -5.02 -4.83
CA HIS A 110 18.10 -4.20 -3.68
C HIS A 110 17.29 -4.60 -2.43
N VAL A 111 15.99 -4.90 -2.60
CA VAL A 111 15.15 -5.42 -1.50
C VAL A 111 15.73 -6.74 -1.00
N SER A 112 16.09 -7.67 -1.89
CA SER A 112 16.72 -8.94 -1.55
C SER A 112 18.02 -8.77 -0.76
N GLU A 113 18.87 -7.82 -1.17
CA GLU A 113 20.12 -7.47 -0.46
C GLU A 113 19.83 -6.95 0.96
N LEU A 114 18.82 -6.09 1.13
CA LEU A 114 18.45 -5.54 2.45
C LEU A 114 17.82 -6.58 3.38
N LEU A 115 17.14 -7.56 2.82
CA LEU A 115 16.51 -8.64 3.59
C LEU A 115 17.40 -9.85 3.77
N SER A 116 18.52 -9.93 3.02
CA SER A 116 19.39 -11.11 2.91
C SER A 116 18.65 -12.36 2.40
N GLU A 117 17.67 -12.16 1.50
CA GLU A 117 16.81 -13.19 0.91
C GLU A 117 16.76 -13.04 -0.61
N ASP A 118 16.70 -14.14 -1.35
CA ASP A 118 16.50 -14.10 -2.80
C ASP A 118 15.00 -14.06 -3.14
N LEU A 119 14.55 -12.91 -3.61
CA LEU A 119 13.16 -12.65 -3.97
C LEU A 119 12.91 -12.62 -5.48
N SER A 120 13.90 -13.00 -6.30
CA SER A 120 13.82 -12.85 -7.77
C SER A 120 12.67 -13.63 -8.41
N GLU A 121 12.37 -14.82 -7.88
CA GLU A 121 11.32 -15.72 -8.38
C GLU A 121 10.01 -15.63 -7.57
N CYS A 122 9.98 -14.79 -6.55
CA CYS A 122 8.83 -14.66 -5.66
C CYS A 122 7.82 -13.63 -6.18
N ILE A 123 6.57 -13.79 -5.77
CA ILE A 123 5.61 -12.68 -5.77
C ILE A 123 5.85 -11.91 -4.47
N VAL A 124 6.15 -10.61 -4.58
CA VAL A 124 6.46 -9.78 -3.41
C VAL A 124 5.42 -8.68 -3.29
N ALA A 125 4.71 -8.63 -2.16
CA ALA A 125 3.82 -7.53 -1.82
C ALA A 125 4.59 -6.47 -1.01
N ILE A 126 4.51 -5.22 -1.45
CA ILE A 126 5.21 -4.07 -0.88
C ILE A 126 4.16 -3.03 -0.51
N PRO A 127 3.60 -3.09 0.70
CA PRO A 127 2.63 -2.11 1.17
C PRO A 127 3.31 -0.81 1.56
N ILE A 128 2.98 0.28 0.87
CA ILE A 128 3.41 1.64 1.18
C ILE A 128 2.40 2.26 2.13
N PHE A 129 2.81 2.57 3.34
CA PHE A 129 2.01 3.24 4.35
C PHE A 129 1.94 4.75 4.07
N VAL A 130 0.73 5.30 3.98
CA VAL A 130 0.45 6.72 3.64
C VAL A 130 -0.50 7.32 4.67
N PRO A 131 -0.07 7.48 5.94
CA PRO A 131 -0.94 7.89 7.05
C PRO A 131 -1.53 9.29 6.86
N ILE A 132 -0.84 10.17 6.13
CA ILE A 132 -1.27 11.54 5.90
C ILE A 132 -2.69 11.61 5.31
N ARG A 133 -3.12 10.60 4.56
CA ARG A 133 -4.46 10.55 3.97
C ARG A 133 -5.59 10.51 5.01
N LYS A 134 -5.35 9.89 6.16
CA LYS A 134 -6.28 9.90 7.30
C LYS A 134 -6.03 11.07 8.24
N ILE A 135 -4.77 11.42 8.48
CA ILE A 135 -4.40 12.53 9.36
C ILE A 135 -5.01 13.85 8.90
N LEU A 136 -5.08 14.12 7.60
CA LEU A 136 -5.67 15.34 7.05
C LEU A 136 -7.15 15.54 7.42
N PHE A 137 -7.88 14.47 7.68
CA PHE A 137 -9.32 14.53 8.01
C PHE A 137 -9.60 14.26 9.48
N LEU A 138 -8.81 13.43 10.12
CA LEU A 138 -9.06 12.88 11.43
C LEU A 138 -7.95 13.22 12.45
N GLY A 139 -6.99 14.07 12.07
CA GLY A 139 -5.89 14.47 12.93
C GLY A 139 -5.09 13.28 13.46
N GLU A 140 -4.72 13.33 14.73
CA GLU A 140 -3.94 12.27 15.39
C GLU A 140 -4.68 10.93 15.47
N PHE A 141 -6.00 10.96 15.63
CA PHE A 141 -6.83 9.76 15.55
C PHE A 141 -6.67 9.07 14.18
N GLY A 142 -6.59 9.84 13.11
CA GLY A 142 -6.33 9.33 11.77
C GLY A 142 -5.04 8.54 11.65
N TYR A 143 -4.00 8.90 12.40
CA TYR A 143 -2.76 8.14 12.44
C TYR A 143 -2.95 6.75 13.08
N ARG A 144 -3.68 6.68 14.19
CA ARG A 144 -4.00 5.40 14.86
C ARG A 144 -4.83 4.50 13.96
N GLU A 145 -5.86 5.04 13.33
CA GLU A 145 -6.69 4.31 12.36
C GLU A 145 -5.87 3.82 11.15
N ALA A 146 -4.93 4.64 10.66
CA ALA A 146 -4.07 4.25 9.57
C ALA A 146 -3.16 3.05 9.92
N ILE A 147 -2.61 3.02 11.16
CA ILE A 147 -1.81 1.87 11.63
C ILE A 147 -2.68 0.61 11.76
N ILE A 148 -3.91 0.75 12.27
CA ILE A 148 -4.83 -0.37 12.42
C ILE A 148 -5.17 -0.96 11.05
N ASP A 149 -5.53 -0.12 10.07
CA ASP A 149 -5.82 -0.58 8.72
C ASP A 149 -4.60 -1.20 8.04
N TYR A 150 -3.42 -0.62 8.24
CA TYR A 150 -2.17 -1.21 7.75
C TYR A 150 -1.98 -2.64 8.30
N GLY A 151 -2.15 -2.83 9.60
CA GLY A 151 -2.06 -4.14 10.24
C GLY A 151 -3.12 -5.12 9.72
N ARG A 152 -4.36 -4.65 9.50
CA ARG A 152 -5.44 -5.46 8.91
C ARG A 152 -5.09 -5.94 7.51
N VAL A 153 -4.66 -5.04 6.63
CA VAL A 153 -4.27 -5.41 5.25
C VAL A 153 -3.13 -6.43 5.25
N LEU A 154 -2.11 -6.25 6.10
CA LEU A 154 -1.04 -7.25 6.26
C LEU A 154 -1.59 -8.62 6.70
N SER A 155 -2.49 -8.62 7.68
CA SER A 155 -3.12 -9.84 8.19
C SER A 155 -3.90 -10.57 7.10
N GLU A 156 -4.68 -9.84 6.30
CA GLU A 156 -5.45 -10.42 5.20
C GLU A 156 -4.56 -10.98 4.09
N ILE A 157 -3.48 -10.27 3.72
CA ILE A 157 -2.50 -10.80 2.76
C ILE A 157 -1.86 -12.10 3.28
N MET A 158 -1.45 -12.12 4.54
CA MET A 158 -0.86 -13.32 5.17
C MET A 158 -1.88 -14.45 5.28
N HIS A 159 -3.15 -14.14 5.48
CA HIS A 159 -4.23 -15.14 5.49
C HIS A 159 -4.45 -15.75 4.10
N CYS A 160 -4.49 -14.92 3.07
CA CYS A 160 -4.58 -15.34 1.68
C CYS A 160 -3.35 -16.16 1.22
N TRP A 161 -2.20 -15.88 1.82
CA TRP A 161 -0.91 -16.52 1.54
C TRP A 161 -0.34 -17.22 2.79
N PRO A 162 -0.80 -18.39 3.16
CA PRO A 162 -0.36 -19.06 4.39
C PRO A 162 1.14 -19.39 4.42
N GLN A 163 1.79 -19.46 3.25
CA GLN A 163 3.23 -19.74 3.14
C GLN A 163 4.07 -18.45 2.98
N ALA A 164 3.42 -17.29 3.01
CA ALA A 164 4.13 -16.03 2.85
C ALA A 164 4.97 -15.70 4.07
N GLU A 165 6.11 -15.08 3.83
CA GLU A 165 7.00 -14.58 4.86
C GLU A 165 6.86 -13.08 5.01
N LEU A 166 6.79 -12.59 6.26
CA LEU A 166 6.64 -11.18 6.60
C LEU A 166 7.97 -10.62 7.13
N PHE A 167 8.58 -9.73 6.36
CA PHE A 167 9.80 -9.01 6.72
C PHE A 167 9.47 -7.65 7.30
N ARG A 168 9.94 -7.38 8.53
CA ARG A 168 9.73 -6.13 9.28
C ARG A 168 11.01 -5.47 9.77
N ARG A 169 12.17 -6.15 9.59
CA ARG A 169 13.46 -5.70 10.09
C ARG A 169 14.40 -5.47 8.92
N PHE A 170 14.44 -4.23 8.44
CA PHE A 170 15.34 -3.76 7.40
C PHE A 170 15.65 -2.27 7.60
N GLU A 171 16.62 -1.75 6.89
CA GLU A 171 16.98 -0.33 6.94
C GLU A 171 15.96 0.51 6.15
N ASN A 172 15.01 1.13 6.88
CA ASN A 172 13.88 1.85 6.30
C ASN A 172 14.32 3.00 5.38
N ARG A 173 15.41 3.69 5.69
CA ARG A 173 15.87 4.82 4.88
C ARG A 173 16.30 4.37 3.49
N SER A 174 17.12 3.32 3.40
CA SER A 174 17.56 2.76 2.14
C SER A 174 16.39 2.22 1.33
N MET A 175 15.47 1.52 1.99
CA MET A 175 14.25 1.00 1.37
C MET A 175 13.40 2.13 0.78
N ASN A 176 13.09 3.16 1.57
CA ASN A 176 12.28 4.28 1.12
C ASN A 176 12.93 5.05 -0.03
N GLN A 177 14.24 5.30 0.03
CA GLN A 177 14.97 5.97 -1.05
C GLN A 177 14.88 5.20 -2.36
N LYS A 178 14.98 3.87 -2.32
CA LYS A 178 14.87 3.04 -3.51
C LYS A 178 13.52 3.17 -4.21
N PHE A 179 12.45 3.28 -3.43
CA PHE A 179 11.09 3.49 -3.93
C PHE A 179 10.73 4.98 -4.11
N ARG A 180 11.71 5.90 -3.97
CA ARG A 180 11.51 7.36 -4.08
C ARG A 180 10.45 7.88 -3.11
N LEU A 181 10.44 7.33 -1.90
CA LEU A 181 9.55 7.75 -0.81
C LEU A 181 10.32 8.66 0.15
N ASP A 182 9.61 9.61 0.77
CA ASP A 182 10.19 10.55 1.74
C ASP A 182 10.43 9.92 3.12
N GLY A 183 9.78 8.80 3.42
CA GLY A 183 9.85 8.11 4.69
C GLY A 183 9.07 8.77 5.84
N ILE A 184 8.35 9.85 5.56
CA ILE A 184 7.52 10.61 6.51
C ILE A 184 6.04 10.50 6.12
N GLU A 185 5.67 11.04 4.97
CA GLU A 185 4.30 10.97 4.44
C GLU A 185 4.01 9.60 3.83
N LYS A 186 5.06 8.96 3.29
CA LYS A 186 5.00 7.64 2.65
C LYS A 186 6.20 6.82 3.07
N SER A 187 5.96 5.61 3.57
CA SER A 187 7.02 4.72 4.00
C SER A 187 6.67 3.24 3.78
N ILE A 188 7.69 2.42 3.61
CA ILE A 188 7.56 0.96 3.62
C ILE A 188 7.93 0.49 5.03
N LEU A 189 6.97 -0.15 5.71
CA LEU A 189 7.16 -0.65 7.08
C LEU A 189 7.35 -2.17 7.10
N SER A 190 6.92 -2.86 6.06
CA SER A 190 7.04 -4.31 5.93
C SER A 190 7.01 -4.73 4.47
N ILE A 191 7.48 -5.95 4.21
CA ILE A 191 7.43 -6.62 2.90
C ILE A 191 6.93 -8.03 3.13
N ILE A 192 6.14 -8.54 2.19
CA ILE A 192 5.63 -9.92 2.23
C ILE A 192 6.09 -10.60 0.95
N SER A 193 6.69 -11.76 1.07
CA SER A 193 7.09 -12.60 -0.08
C SER A 193 6.48 -13.98 -0.03
N CYS A 194 6.25 -14.57 -1.21
CA CYS A 194 5.72 -15.92 -1.39
C CYS A 194 6.27 -16.57 -2.67
#